data_9071891469abdc1ca25673092a93d58e
#
_entry.id   9071891469abdc1ca25673092a93d58e
#
_cell.length_a   1.000
_cell.length_b   1.000
_cell.length_c   1.000
_cell.angle_alpha   90.00
_cell.angle_beta   90.00
_cell.angle_gamma   90.00
#
_symmetry.space_group_name_H-M   'P 1'
#
loop_
_entity.id
_entity.type
_entity.pdbx_description
1 polymer ?
#
loop_
_entity_poly.entity_id
_entity_poly.type
_entity_poly.pdbx_seq_one_letter_code
_entity_poly.pdbx_strand_id
1 'polypeptide(L)'
;MLEIKSNFWNENGRTLLKPDIKCLRQDHELYKTLLMQLVGKIEYDTEGIRIADKYVADAKFNFFIDKALEENVDMVITPEYSCPWVNIELFINENKLPSENNIWIVGCQSIKPNEFKDLTDRHQDVIWIFEEALIEQNLNENKFFDPV
;
A
#
# COMPACT_ATOMS: atom_id res chain seq x y z
N MET A 1 -19.79 17.12 -3.88
CA MET A 1 -20.22 15.86 -3.23
C MET A 1 -19.65 14.72 -4.05
N LEU A 2 -18.65 14.01 -3.55
CA LEU A 2 -18.05 12.88 -4.24
C LEU A 2 -18.97 11.67 -4.02
N GLU A 3 -19.64 11.23 -5.07
CA GLU A 3 -20.47 10.03 -5.03
C GLU A 3 -19.55 8.82 -5.27
N ILE A 4 -19.21 8.10 -4.22
CA ILE A 4 -18.51 6.83 -4.34
C ILE A 4 -19.51 5.82 -4.89
N LYS A 5 -19.44 5.55 -6.19
CA LYS A 5 -20.27 4.52 -6.80
C LYS A 5 -19.87 3.16 -6.25
N SER A 6 -20.74 2.57 -5.46
CA SER A 6 -20.59 1.25 -4.84
C SER A 6 -20.55 0.07 -5.82
N ASN A 7 -20.55 0.34 -7.11
CA ASN A 7 -20.58 -0.71 -8.16
C ASN A 7 -19.23 -1.37 -8.41
N PHE A 8 -18.17 -0.94 -7.77
CA PHE A 8 -16.81 -1.48 -7.95
C PHE A 8 -16.65 -2.91 -7.40
N TRP A 9 -17.64 -3.43 -6.67
CA TRP A 9 -17.46 -4.59 -5.81
C TRP A 9 -18.42 -5.75 -6.07
N ASN A 10 -19.08 -5.80 -7.24
CA ASN A 10 -20.17 -6.74 -7.45
C ASN A 10 -19.87 -7.85 -8.47
N GLU A 11 -18.61 -8.19 -8.70
CA GLU A 11 -18.26 -9.21 -9.70
C GLU A 11 -18.19 -10.63 -9.15
N ASN A 12 -18.76 -11.04 -8.10
CA ASN A 12 -18.85 -12.47 -7.76
C ASN A 12 -19.89 -12.80 -6.67
N GLY A 13 -20.95 -11.96 -6.53
CA GLY A 13 -22.05 -12.31 -5.59
C GLY A 13 -21.64 -12.23 -4.11
N ARG A 14 -20.49 -11.66 -3.79
CA ARG A 14 -20.08 -11.36 -2.42
C ARG A 14 -20.60 -10.00 -2.05
N THR A 15 -21.47 -9.92 -1.07
CA THR A 15 -21.83 -8.67 -0.42
C THR A 15 -20.57 -8.19 0.32
N LEU A 16 -19.83 -7.27 -0.31
CA LEU A 16 -18.72 -6.63 0.38
C LEU A 16 -19.31 -5.69 1.42
N LEU A 17 -18.98 -5.92 2.66
CA LEU A 17 -19.31 -5.01 3.74
C LEU A 17 -18.66 -3.66 3.42
N LYS A 18 -19.44 -2.58 3.47
CA LYS A 18 -18.92 -1.23 3.32
C LYS A 18 -17.90 -0.99 4.43
N PRO A 19 -16.64 -0.70 4.12
CA PRO A 19 -15.64 -0.53 5.16
C PRO A 19 -16.02 0.66 6.04
N ASP A 20 -16.01 0.44 7.34
CA ASP A 20 -16.33 1.46 8.33
C ASP A 20 -15.05 2.20 8.75
N ILE A 21 -14.51 2.98 7.83
CA ILE A 21 -13.25 3.70 8.01
C ILE A 21 -13.52 4.99 8.81
N LYS A 22 -12.90 5.12 9.98
CA LYS A 22 -13.11 6.23 10.90
C LYS A 22 -12.90 7.62 10.28
N CYS A 23 -11.82 7.80 9.53
CA CYS A 23 -11.51 9.09 8.90
C CYS A 23 -12.48 9.50 7.78
N LEU A 24 -13.37 8.59 7.34
CA LEU A 24 -14.40 8.85 6.33
C LEU A 24 -15.81 9.04 6.94
N ARG A 25 -15.95 8.89 8.25
CA ARG A 25 -17.24 9.13 8.93
C ARG A 25 -17.51 10.61 9.11
N GLN A 26 -18.72 11.03 8.82
CA GLN A 26 -19.16 12.44 8.98
C GLN A 26 -19.33 12.86 10.43
N ASP A 27 -19.56 11.92 11.33
CA ASP A 27 -19.83 12.13 12.75
C ASP A 27 -18.57 12.04 13.62
N HIS A 28 -17.42 11.79 13.02
CA HIS A 28 -16.14 11.74 13.73
C HIS A 28 -15.54 13.15 13.82
N GLU A 29 -15.53 13.71 15.03
CA GLU A 29 -15.01 15.07 15.25
C GLU A 29 -13.49 15.16 15.11
N LEU A 30 -12.76 14.09 15.44
CA LEU A 30 -11.30 14.05 15.42
C LEU A 30 -10.79 12.69 14.94
N TYR A 31 -9.80 12.72 14.07
CA TYR A 31 -9.02 11.54 13.67
C TYR A 31 -7.53 11.88 13.64
N LYS A 32 -6.71 10.88 13.92
CA LYS A 32 -5.25 11.02 13.88
C LYS A 32 -4.72 10.64 12.51
N THR A 33 -3.95 11.54 11.91
CA THR A 33 -3.25 11.26 10.64
C THR A 33 -1.76 11.33 10.84
N LEU A 34 -1.03 10.35 10.33
CA LEU A 34 0.42 10.35 10.25
C LEU A 34 0.85 10.46 8.80
N LEU A 35 1.57 11.54 8.47
CA LEU A 35 2.07 11.81 7.13
C LEU A 35 3.58 11.58 7.12
N MET A 36 4.05 10.83 6.13
CA MET A 36 5.48 10.66 5.92
C MET A 36 6.00 11.68 4.91
N GLN A 37 7.05 12.40 5.29
CA GLN A 37 7.83 13.20 4.36
C GLN A 37 9.25 12.63 4.32
N LEU A 38 9.58 11.97 3.21
CA LEU A 38 10.92 11.46 3.01
C LEU A 38 11.83 12.53 2.44
N VAL A 39 12.97 12.72 3.11
CA VAL A 39 14.11 13.43 2.51
C VAL A 39 15.00 12.37 1.89
N GLY A 40 15.11 12.37 0.57
CA GLY A 40 15.92 11.40 -0.16
C GLY A 40 15.90 11.69 -1.66
N LYS A 41 16.84 11.07 -2.37
CA LYS A 41 16.90 11.12 -3.83
C LYS A 41 16.10 9.95 -4.37
N ILE A 42 15.18 10.23 -5.30
CA ILE A 42 14.50 9.20 -6.09
C ILE A 42 15.41 8.89 -7.28
N GLU A 43 15.65 7.62 -7.53
CA GLU A 43 16.35 7.12 -8.70
C GLU A 43 15.37 6.41 -9.63
N TYR A 44 15.70 6.51 -10.90
CA TYR A 44 14.96 5.91 -11.98
C TYR A 44 15.97 5.22 -12.91
N ASP A 45 15.80 3.93 -13.12
CA ASP A 45 16.64 3.12 -14.03
C ASP A 45 15.84 1.95 -14.62
N THR A 46 16.56 0.96 -15.14
CA THR A 46 15.98 -0.26 -15.71
C THR A 46 15.29 -1.17 -14.68
N GLU A 47 15.46 -0.91 -13.39
CA GLU A 47 14.82 -1.65 -12.29
C GLU A 47 13.60 -0.89 -11.70
N GLY A 48 13.24 0.28 -12.27
CA GLY A 48 12.08 1.06 -11.90
C GLY A 48 12.40 2.33 -11.09
N ILE A 49 11.39 2.85 -10.42
CA ILE A 49 11.46 4.06 -9.62
C ILE A 49 11.57 3.67 -8.14
N ARG A 50 12.59 4.18 -7.45
CA ARG A 50 12.87 3.86 -6.06
C ARG A 50 13.65 4.96 -5.34
N ILE A 51 13.74 4.84 -4.02
CA ILE A 51 14.66 5.67 -3.23
C ILE A 51 16.08 5.12 -3.39
N ALA A 52 17.04 6.02 -3.67
CA ALA A 52 18.44 5.69 -3.92
C ALA A 52 19.10 4.95 -2.75
N ASP A 53 18.81 5.37 -1.51
CA ASP A 53 19.34 4.73 -0.30
C ASP A 53 18.31 3.77 0.30
N LYS A 54 18.40 2.52 -0.13
CA LYS A 54 17.51 1.46 0.33
C LYS A 54 17.55 1.25 1.84
N TYR A 55 18.72 1.25 2.45
CA TYR A 55 18.86 0.99 3.91
C TYR A 55 18.22 2.09 4.74
N VAL A 56 18.37 3.34 4.29
CA VAL A 56 17.71 4.47 4.94
C VAL A 56 16.20 4.42 4.76
N ALA A 57 15.72 4.01 3.58
CA ALA A 57 14.30 3.83 3.34
C ALA A 57 13.71 2.75 4.25
N ASP A 58 14.32 1.56 4.28
CA ASP A 58 13.89 0.43 5.12
C ASP A 58 13.78 0.85 6.59
N ALA A 59 14.83 1.47 7.14
CA ALA A 59 14.85 1.90 8.54
C ALA A 59 13.79 2.96 8.86
N LYS A 60 13.58 3.93 7.95
CA LYS A 60 12.58 4.97 8.12
C LYS A 60 11.16 4.42 8.05
N PHE A 61 10.90 3.49 7.14
CA PHE A 61 9.58 2.87 7.04
C PHE A 61 9.26 2.02 8.25
N ASN A 62 10.20 1.21 8.74
CA ASN A 62 10.00 0.43 9.94
C ASN A 62 9.68 1.33 11.15
N PHE A 63 10.46 2.39 11.36
CA PHE A 63 10.21 3.34 12.44
C PHE A 63 8.85 4.04 12.30
N PHE A 64 8.49 4.44 11.08
CA PHE A 64 7.24 5.14 10.80
C PHE A 64 6.01 4.26 11.06
N ILE A 65 6.05 3.00 10.63
CA ILE A 65 4.96 2.04 10.86
C ILE A 65 4.86 1.67 12.34
N ASP A 66 5.99 1.46 13.03
CA ASP A 66 5.98 1.22 14.46
C ASP A 66 5.33 2.40 15.22
N LYS A 67 5.61 3.64 14.81
CA LYS A 67 4.96 4.84 15.35
C LYS A 67 3.46 4.90 15.03
N ALA A 68 3.06 4.53 13.82
CA ALA A 68 1.67 4.50 13.44
C ALA A 68 0.85 3.53 14.31
N LEU A 69 1.43 2.37 14.62
CA LEU A 69 0.84 1.37 15.51
C LEU A 69 0.82 1.83 16.97
N GLU A 70 1.95 2.33 17.48
CA GLU A 70 2.08 2.83 18.86
C GLU A 70 1.06 3.92 19.17
N GLU A 71 0.89 4.87 18.24
CA GLU A 71 -0.04 5.99 18.39
C GLU A 71 -1.50 5.64 18.00
N ASN A 72 -1.71 4.43 17.50
CA ASN A 72 -3.01 3.98 16.99
C ASN A 72 -3.65 5.02 16.07
N VAL A 73 -2.95 5.37 14.99
CA VAL A 73 -3.41 6.40 14.05
C VAL A 73 -4.51 5.87 13.14
N ASP A 74 -5.48 6.72 12.82
CA ASP A 74 -6.63 6.35 11.99
C ASP A 74 -6.28 6.35 10.49
N MET A 75 -5.32 7.18 10.07
CA MET A 75 -4.87 7.28 8.69
C MET A 75 -3.35 7.47 8.57
N VAL A 76 -2.75 6.69 7.69
CA VAL A 76 -1.34 6.84 7.29
C VAL A 76 -1.28 7.19 5.82
N ILE A 77 -0.41 8.14 5.46
CA ILE A 77 -0.13 8.47 4.07
C ILE A 77 1.38 8.59 3.88
N THR A 78 1.91 7.90 2.88
CA THR A 78 3.31 8.02 2.46
C THR A 78 3.41 8.49 1.01
N PRO A 79 4.55 9.10 0.60
CA PRO A 79 4.75 9.51 -0.78
C PRO A 79 4.81 8.31 -1.74
N GLU A 80 4.50 8.56 -3.02
CA GLU A 80 4.72 7.59 -4.09
C GLU A 80 6.20 7.17 -4.17
N TYR A 81 6.44 5.94 -4.64
CA TYR A 81 7.77 5.35 -4.84
C TYR A 81 8.66 5.32 -3.58
N SER A 82 8.06 5.44 -2.41
CA SER A 82 8.82 5.60 -1.18
C SER A 82 9.03 4.31 -0.40
N CYS A 83 8.04 3.43 -0.37
CA CYS A 83 8.09 2.19 0.42
C CYS A 83 8.73 1.05 -0.37
N PRO A 84 9.84 0.47 0.11
CA PRO A 84 10.36 -0.77 -0.46
C PRO A 84 9.40 -1.94 -0.24
N TRP A 85 9.26 -2.82 -1.22
CA TRP A 85 8.38 -3.99 -1.12
C TRP A 85 8.77 -4.95 -0.01
N VAL A 86 10.05 -5.02 0.33
CA VAL A 86 10.51 -5.82 1.47
C VAL A 86 9.90 -5.36 2.80
N ASN A 87 9.59 -4.06 2.94
CA ASN A 87 8.91 -3.55 4.13
C ASN A 87 7.44 -3.95 4.14
N ILE A 88 6.76 -3.95 2.98
CA ILE A 88 5.38 -4.45 2.89
C ILE A 88 5.32 -5.93 3.31
N GLU A 89 6.22 -6.75 2.79
CA GLU A 89 6.29 -8.17 3.16
C GLU A 89 6.60 -8.35 4.65
N LEU A 90 7.50 -7.55 5.21
CA LEU A 90 7.80 -7.56 6.64
C LEU A 90 6.57 -7.18 7.48
N PHE A 91 5.82 -6.15 7.08
CA PHE A 91 4.62 -5.71 7.80
C PHE A 91 3.54 -6.78 7.81
N ILE A 92 3.35 -7.48 6.68
CA ILE A 92 2.43 -8.62 6.60
C ILE A 92 2.89 -9.74 7.54
N ASN A 93 4.16 -10.16 7.46
CA ASN A 93 4.73 -11.25 8.25
C ASN A 93 4.70 -10.99 9.76
N GLU A 94 4.90 -9.73 10.18
CA GLU A 94 4.90 -9.32 11.58
C GLU A 94 3.50 -8.88 12.07
N ASN A 95 2.46 -9.00 11.22
CA ASN A 95 1.11 -8.52 11.48
C ASN A 95 1.06 -7.03 11.89
N LYS A 96 1.93 -6.22 11.28
CA LYS A 96 1.99 -4.76 11.45
C LYS A 96 1.05 -4.07 10.46
N LEU A 97 -0.23 -4.38 10.56
CA LEU A 97 -1.26 -3.90 9.63
C LEU A 97 -2.21 -2.92 10.35
N PRO A 98 -2.91 -2.06 9.59
CA PRO A 98 -3.92 -1.19 10.19
C PRO A 98 -5.04 -2.01 10.83
N SER A 99 -5.64 -1.48 11.90
CA SER A 99 -6.87 -2.06 12.44
C SER A 99 -8.03 -1.88 11.46
N GLU A 100 -9.12 -2.67 11.63
CA GLU A 100 -10.25 -2.73 10.70
C GLU A 100 -10.88 -1.38 10.31
N ASN A 101 -10.76 -0.37 11.17
CA ASN A 101 -11.36 0.95 10.95
C ASN A 101 -10.35 2.00 10.49
N ASN A 102 -9.09 1.63 10.30
CA ASN A 102 -8.03 2.54 9.91
C ASN A 102 -7.66 2.33 8.45
N ILE A 103 -7.09 3.35 7.81
CA ILE A 103 -6.64 3.27 6.42
C ILE A 103 -5.18 3.69 6.30
N TRP A 104 -4.39 2.88 5.63
CA TRP A 104 -3.02 3.22 5.29
C TRP A 104 -2.86 3.28 3.78
N ILE A 105 -2.38 4.42 3.30
CA ILE A 105 -2.09 4.69 1.89
C ILE A 105 -0.57 4.73 1.78
N VAL A 106 0.00 3.66 1.26
CA VAL A 106 1.45 3.47 1.20
C VAL A 106 1.90 3.44 -0.26
N GLY A 107 2.62 4.51 -0.67
CA GLY A 107 3.18 4.59 -2.02
C GLY A 107 4.41 3.69 -2.14
N CYS A 108 4.27 2.56 -2.83
CA CYS A 108 5.33 1.58 -2.99
C CYS A 108 6.28 1.93 -4.15
N GLN A 109 7.49 1.39 -4.11
CA GLN A 109 8.43 1.45 -5.22
C GLN A 109 7.94 0.61 -6.39
N SER A 110 8.47 0.88 -7.59
CA SER A 110 8.20 0.00 -8.74
C SER A 110 8.58 -1.45 -8.44
N ILE A 111 7.82 -2.40 -8.97
CA ILE A 111 8.07 -3.83 -8.85
C ILE A 111 7.93 -4.50 -10.20
N LYS A 112 8.67 -5.57 -10.44
CA LYS A 112 8.48 -6.39 -11.62
C LYS A 112 7.20 -7.24 -11.47
N PRO A 113 6.43 -7.45 -12.53
CA PRO A 113 5.17 -8.21 -12.45
C PRO A 113 5.34 -9.62 -11.89
N ASN A 114 6.45 -10.32 -12.21
CA ASN A 114 6.76 -11.63 -11.67
C ASN A 114 7.06 -11.57 -10.16
N GLU A 115 7.80 -10.56 -9.69
CA GLU A 115 8.10 -10.38 -8.26
C GLU A 115 6.83 -10.06 -7.47
N PHE A 116 5.95 -9.23 -8.05
CA PHE A 116 4.65 -8.94 -7.45
C PHE A 116 3.77 -10.19 -7.37
N LYS A 117 3.74 -10.99 -8.44
CA LYS A 117 3.03 -12.26 -8.45
C LYS A 117 3.57 -13.22 -7.38
N ASP A 118 4.89 -13.36 -7.29
CA ASP A 118 5.53 -14.21 -6.27
C ASP A 118 5.18 -13.74 -4.84
N LEU A 119 5.10 -12.42 -4.63
CA LEU A 119 4.68 -11.84 -3.36
C LEU A 119 3.23 -12.20 -3.02
N THR A 120 2.31 -12.03 -3.97
CA THR A 120 0.88 -12.36 -3.76
C THR A 120 0.66 -13.86 -3.54
N ASP A 121 1.42 -14.70 -4.24
CA ASP A 121 1.38 -16.16 -4.10
C ASP A 121 1.88 -16.64 -2.72
N ARG A 122 2.85 -15.92 -2.12
CA ARG A 122 3.33 -16.21 -0.76
C ARG A 122 2.36 -15.77 0.34
N HIS A 123 1.53 -14.76 0.07
CA HIS A 123 0.62 -14.15 1.05
C HIS A 123 -0.84 -14.28 0.63
N GLN A 124 -1.30 -15.51 0.44
CA GLN A 124 -2.67 -15.83 0.00
C GLN A 124 -3.75 -15.53 1.07
N ASP A 125 -3.36 -15.32 2.30
CA ASP A 125 -4.20 -14.88 3.41
C ASP A 125 -4.53 -13.37 3.35
N VAL A 126 -3.78 -12.61 2.56
CA VAL A 126 -4.03 -11.21 2.25
C VAL A 126 -4.95 -11.10 1.03
N ILE A 127 -5.95 -10.21 1.10
CA ILE A 127 -6.80 -9.92 -0.06
C ILE A 127 -6.08 -8.88 -0.93
N TRP A 128 -5.59 -9.34 -2.07
CA TRP A 128 -4.98 -8.49 -3.08
C TRP A 128 -6.04 -8.10 -4.11
N ILE A 129 -6.12 -6.80 -4.42
CA ILE A 129 -7.06 -6.29 -5.43
C ILE A 129 -6.24 -5.57 -6.49
N PHE A 130 -6.15 -6.18 -7.66
CA PHE A 130 -5.43 -5.64 -8.81
C PHE A 130 -6.06 -6.12 -10.11
N GLU A 131 -5.72 -5.46 -11.21
CA GLU A 131 -6.18 -5.84 -12.53
C GLU A 131 -5.19 -6.84 -13.17
N GLU A 132 -5.55 -8.11 -13.23
CA GLU A 132 -4.71 -9.19 -13.76
C GLU A 132 -4.22 -8.91 -15.18
N ALA A 133 -5.06 -8.29 -16.02
CA ALA A 133 -4.69 -7.94 -17.38
C ALA A 133 -3.50 -6.98 -17.46
N LEU A 134 -3.35 -6.07 -16.50
CA LEU A 134 -2.19 -5.16 -16.44
C LEU A 134 -0.91 -5.89 -16.09
N ILE A 135 -0.99 -6.89 -15.21
CA ILE A 135 0.18 -7.71 -14.86
C ILE A 135 0.63 -8.53 -16.07
N GLU A 136 -0.30 -9.19 -16.75
CA GLU A 136 0.01 -9.99 -17.94
C GLU A 136 0.59 -9.14 -19.08
N GLN A 137 0.04 -7.95 -19.31
CA GLN A 137 0.56 -7.01 -20.31
C GLN A 137 1.99 -6.58 -19.96
N ASN A 138 2.25 -6.21 -18.71
CA ASN A 138 3.56 -5.74 -18.28
C ASN A 138 4.60 -6.85 -18.28
N LEU A 139 4.22 -8.12 -17.99
CA LEU A 139 5.09 -9.28 -18.14
C LEU A 139 5.58 -9.43 -19.58
N ASN A 140 4.67 -9.31 -20.55
CA ASN A 140 4.98 -9.47 -21.98
C ASN A 140 5.86 -8.31 -22.49
N GLU A 141 5.71 -7.13 -21.94
CA GLU A 141 6.43 -5.93 -22.37
C GLU A 141 7.72 -5.68 -21.56
N ASN A 142 8.03 -6.54 -20.57
CA ASN A 142 9.14 -6.39 -19.64
C ASN A 142 9.15 -4.99 -18.96
N LYS A 143 7.98 -4.51 -18.61
CA LYS A 143 7.74 -3.24 -17.91
C LYS A 143 7.59 -3.45 -16.40
N PHE A 144 7.70 -2.34 -15.66
CA PHE A 144 7.37 -2.33 -14.24
C PHE A 144 5.88 -2.23 -14.03
N PHE A 145 5.49 -2.65 -12.85
CA PHE A 145 4.18 -2.42 -12.29
C PHE A 145 4.33 -1.40 -11.15
N ASP A 146 3.55 -0.33 -11.22
CA ASP A 146 3.48 0.72 -10.21
C ASP A 146 2.12 0.64 -9.53
N PRO A 147 1.96 -0.27 -8.53
CA PRO A 147 0.69 -0.41 -7.82
C PRO A 147 0.48 0.79 -6.91
N VAL A 148 -0.69 1.37 -7.00
CA VAL A 148 -1.15 2.48 -6.16
C VAL A 148 -2.14 1.96 -5.13
#